data_17448d4426f16113ad5ee3c65ee8c5b0
#
_entry.id   17448d4426f16113ad5ee3c65ee8c5b0
#
_cell.length_a   1.000
_cell.length_b   1.000
_cell.length_c   1.000
_cell.angle_alpha   90.00
_cell.angle_beta   90.00
_cell.angle_gamma   90.00
#
_symmetry.space_group_name_H-M   'P 1'
#
loop_
_entity.id
_entity.type
_entity.pdbx_description
1 polymer ?
#
loop_
_entity_poly.entity_id
_entity_poly.type
_entity_poly.pdbx_seq_one_letter_code
_entity_poly.pdbx_strand_id
1 'polypeptide(L)'
;FAFCEESGVDGQLKSQVLRGLRDGEVEIFTDPAASPTGFPFKVIEFEGKLPGADAYAVRPRTCNLGYLRTIYRRDDGSVDYRCAAESVASYVKKGGDVTETEGRKCLCNALLANVGLPQRRPSGYLEQPLLTAGDDLLQVAGFLEADKDTYGAADVVDYLLAKV
;
A
#
# COMPACT_ATOMS: atom_id res chain seq x y z
N PHE A 1 -6.68 4.09 14.11
CA PHE A 1 -7.42 5.15 13.38
C PHE A 1 -7.56 4.89 11.87
N ALA A 2 -6.66 4.13 11.20
CA ALA A 2 -6.68 4.01 9.73
C ALA A 2 -7.99 3.39 9.17
N PHE A 3 -8.64 2.51 9.91
CA PHE A 3 -9.83 1.79 9.47
C PHE A 3 -11.10 2.19 10.24
N CYS A 4 -11.07 3.26 11.04
CA CYS A 4 -12.27 3.82 11.68
C CYS A 4 -13.19 4.48 10.63
N GLU A 5 -14.45 4.73 10.99
CA GLU A 5 -15.45 5.28 10.09
C GLU A 5 -15.03 6.62 9.48
N GLU A 6 -14.39 7.47 10.26
CA GLU A 6 -13.98 8.82 9.87
C GLU A 6 -12.74 8.87 8.97
N SER A 7 -12.01 7.75 8.82
CA SER A 7 -10.83 7.73 7.97
C SER A 7 -11.18 7.84 6.48
N GLY A 8 -10.25 8.38 5.68
CA GLY A 8 -10.40 8.49 4.23
C GLY A 8 -10.16 7.21 3.44
N VAL A 9 -9.88 6.08 4.10
CA VAL A 9 -9.73 4.78 3.41
C VAL A 9 -11.06 4.36 2.81
N ASP A 10 -11.03 3.76 1.62
CA ASP A 10 -12.21 3.26 0.92
C ASP A 10 -13.04 2.34 1.80
N GLY A 11 -14.37 2.53 1.79
CA GLY A 11 -15.28 1.82 2.69
C GLY A 11 -15.30 0.30 2.47
N GLN A 12 -15.12 -0.17 1.23
CA GLN A 12 -15.04 -1.60 0.93
C GLN A 12 -13.74 -2.19 1.48
N LEU A 13 -12.63 -1.48 1.34
CA LEU A 13 -11.35 -1.89 1.90
C LEU A 13 -11.39 -1.95 3.43
N LYS A 14 -12.00 -0.93 4.09
CA LYS A 14 -12.22 -0.97 5.56
C LYS A 14 -13.00 -2.22 5.97
N SER A 15 -14.14 -2.46 5.33
CA SER A 15 -14.99 -3.62 5.65
C SER A 15 -14.28 -4.96 5.42
N GLN A 16 -13.43 -5.05 4.38
CA GLN A 16 -12.63 -6.26 4.14
C GLN A 16 -11.61 -6.48 5.25
N VAL A 17 -10.85 -5.43 5.62
CA VAL A 17 -9.86 -5.52 6.72
C VAL A 17 -10.52 -5.94 8.02
N LEU A 18 -11.61 -5.29 8.40
CA LEU A 18 -12.27 -5.54 9.70
C LEU A 18 -12.89 -6.95 9.77
N ARG A 19 -13.47 -7.43 8.67
CA ARG A 19 -13.93 -8.81 8.59
C ARG A 19 -12.78 -9.80 8.67
N GLY A 20 -11.72 -9.59 7.90
CA GLY A 20 -10.55 -10.45 7.94
C GLY A 20 -9.88 -10.50 9.32
N LEU A 21 -9.87 -9.38 10.06
CA LEU A 21 -9.37 -9.35 11.44
C LEU A 21 -10.25 -10.19 12.37
N ARG A 22 -11.58 -10.12 12.23
CA ARG A 22 -12.52 -10.92 13.02
C ARG A 22 -12.40 -12.41 12.73
N ASP A 23 -12.20 -12.75 11.46
CA ASP A 23 -12.08 -14.13 10.98
C ASP A 23 -10.67 -14.71 11.24
N GLY A 24 -9.70 -13.89 11.66
CA GLY A 24 -8.30 -14.30 11.87
C GLY A 24 -7.54 -14.55 10.57
N GLU A 25 -8.01 -13.99 9.47
CA GLU A 25 -7.44 -14.16 8.11
C GLU A 25 -6.43 -13.08 7.72
N VAL A 26 -6.21 -12.05 8.58
CA VAL A 26 -5.28 -10.95 8.30
C VAL A 26 -3.87 -11.34 8.67
N GLU A 27 -2.99 -11.23 7.71
CA GLU A 27 -1.54 -11.32 7.92
C GLU A 27 -0.87 -9.97 7.68
N ILE A 28 0.12 -9.65 8.49
CA ILE A 28 0.96 -8.47 8.33
C ILE A 28 2.40 -8.93 8.17
N PHE A 29 3.00 -8.59 7.04
CA PHE A 29 4.40 -8.92 6.80
C PHE A 29 5.20 -7.70 6.40
N THR A 30 6.49 -7.72 6.65
CA THR A 30 7.41 -6.66 6.25
C THR A 30 7.93 -6.92 4.86
N ASP A 31 7.51 -6.12 3.88
CA ASP A 31 7.94 -6.23 2.50
C ASP A 31 9.06 -5.22 2.18
N PRO A 32 10.32 -5.67 2.04
CA PRO A 32 11.44 -4.79 1.71
C PRO A 32 11.40 -4.29 0.27
N ALA A 33 10.59 -4.90 -0.59
CA ALA A 33 10.43 -4.52 -1.99
C ALA A 33 9.21 -3.61 -2.23
N ALA A 34 8.31 -3.43 -1.25
CA ALA A 34 7.09 -2.64 -1.42
C ALA A 34 7.38 -1.21 -1.87
N SER A 35 8.38 -0.55 -1.27
CA SER A 35 8.77 0.80 -1.65
C SER A 35 9.81 0.83 -2.77
N PRO A 36 9.65 1.70 -3.77
CA PRO A 36 10.69 1.92 -4.78
C PRO A 36 11.98 2.52 -4.20
N THR A 37 11.95 3.04 -2.97
CA THR A 37 13.12 3.59 -2.26
C THR A 37 13.84 2.54 -1.40
N GLY A 38 13.33 1.29 -1.35
CA GLY A 38 13.89 0.23 -0.52
C GLY A 38 13.48 0.31 0.96
N PHE A 39 12.62 1.25 1.35
CA PHE A 39 12.09 1.29 2.71
C PHE A 39 11.16 0.10 2.95
N PRO A 40 11.37 -0.71 4.00
CA PRO A 40 10.53 -1.85 4.31
C PRO A 40 9.19 -1.37 4.87
N PHE A 41 8.10 -1.69 4.16
CA PHE A 41 6.74 -1.42 4.62
C PHE A 41 6.11 -2.67 5.20
N LYS A 42 5.35 -2.52 6.26
CA LYS A 42 4.43 -3.56 6.72
C LYS A 42 3.18 -3.51 5.86
N VAL A 43 2.90 -4.61 5.19
CA VAL A 43 1.81 -4.78 4.23
C VAL A 43 0.78 -5.74 4.81
N ILE A 44 -0.49 -5.42 4.60
CA ILE A 44 -1.60 -6.29 4.96
C ILE A 44 -1.89 -7.23 3.80
N GLU A 45 -1.91 -8.52 4.06
CA GLU A 45 -2.38 -9.54 3.13
C GLU A 45 -3.60 -10.27 3.67
N PHE A 46 -4.48 -10.67 2.75
CA PHE A 46 -5.58 -11.59 3.00
C PHE A 46 -5.57 -12.66 1.94
N GLU A 47 -5.79 -13.88 2.32
CA GLU A 47 -5.89 -14.99 1.39
C GLU A 47 -7.00 -14.71 0.34
N GLY A 48 -6.57 -14.42 -0.91
CA GLY A 48 -7.45 -14.27 -2.07
C GLY A 48 -8.34 -13.01 -2.13
N LYS A 49 -8.24 -12.07 -1.18
CA LYS A 49 -9.15 -10.90 -1.09
C LYS A 49 -8.48 -9.55 -1.40
N LEU A 50 -7.18 -9.43 -1.17
CA LEU A 50 -6.40 -8.28 -1.63
C LEU A 50 -5.34 -8.71 -2.63
N PRO A 51 -4.89 -7.82 -3.52
CA PRO A 51 -3.90 -8.17 -4.51
C PRO A 51 -2.60 -8.62 -3.84
N GLY A 52 -2.33 -9.91 -3.92
CA GLY A 52 -1.06 -10.50 -3.51
C GLY A 52 0.10 -10.09 -4.42
N ALA A 53 1.29 -10.61 -4.15
CA ALA A 53 2.51 -10.32 -4.91
C ALA A 53 2.33 -10.48 -6.43
N ASP A 54 1.56 -11.47 -6.88
CA ASP A 54 1.32 -11.76 -8.29
C ASP A 54 0.57 -10.63 -9.01
N ALA A 55 -0.38 -9.98 -8.36
CA ALA A 55 -1.11 -8.86 -8.95
C ALA A 55 -0.19 -7.67 -9.24
N TYR A 56 0.84 -7.47 -8.41
CA TYR A 56 1.83 -6.43 -8.64
C TYR A 56 2.88 -6.82 -9.69
N ALA A 57 3.14 -8.11 -9.87
CA ALA A 57 4.06 -8.60 -10.91
C ALA A 57 3.54 -8.29 -12.32
N VAL A 58 2.23 -8.41 -12.54
CA VAL A 58 1.59 -8.19 -13.85
C VAL A 58 1.10 -6.75 -14.08
N ARG A 59 1.27 -5.86 -13.11
CA ARG A 59 0.77 -4.48 -13.23
C ARG A 59 1.50 -3.70 -14.33
N PRO A 60 0.80 -2.82 -15.08
CA PRO A 60 1.44 -1.86 -15.99
C PRO A 60 2.31 -0.87 -15.20
N ARG A 61 3.63 -0.97 -15.37
CA ARG A 61 4.62 -0.16 -14.64
C ARG A 61 4.70 1.25 -15.23
N THR A 62 3.79 2.12 -14.84
CA THR A 62 3.73 3.52 -15.28
C THR A 62 3.93 4.45 -14.07
N CYS A 63 4.91 5.31 -14.13
CA CYS A 63 5.13 6.35 -13.13
C CYS A 63 4.51 7.66 -13.61
N ASN A 64 3.30 7.98 -13.14
CA ASN A 64 2.59 9.21 -13.49
C ASN A 64 2.48 10.22 -12.34
N LEU A 65 2.58 9.78 -11.09
CA LEU A 65 2.56 10.67 -9.90
C LEU A 65 3.95 11.14 -9.51
N GLY A 66 4.91 10.23 -9.43
CA GLY A 66 6.31 10.56 -9.28
C GLY A 66 6.75 11.03 -7.88
N TYR A 67 5.96 10.81 -6.83
CA TYR A 67 6.27 11.28 -5.48
C TYR A 67 7.51 10.61 -4.85
N LEU A 68 7.80 9.37 -5.23
CA LEU A 68 8.91 8.59 -4.70
C LEU A 68 10.05 8.40 -5.71
N ARG A 69 10.18 9.31 -6.67
CA ARG A 69 11.33 9.32 -7.58
C ARG A 69 12.59 9.72 -6.85
N THR A 70 13.70 9.05 -7.17
CA THR A 70 15.04 9.40 -6.68
C THR A 70 15.77 10.24 -7.71
N ILE A 71 16.61 11.15 -7.23
CA ILE A 71 17.49 11.99 -8.07
C ILE A 71 18.66 11.14 -8.52
N TYR A 72 19.08 11.32 -9.77
CA TYR A 72 20.34 10.81 -10.28
C TYR A 72 21.01 11.83 -11.21
N ARG A 73 22.34 11.72 -11.37
CA ARG A 73 23.11 12.55 -12.27
C ARG A 73 23.29 11.81 -13.60
N ARG A 74 23.01 12.48 -14.71
CA ARG A 74 23.28 11.99 -16.07
C ARG A 74 24.75 12.13 -16.41
N ASP A 75 25.21 11.48 -17.48
CA ASP A 75 26.59 11.55 -17.97
C ASP A 75 27.01 12.97 -18.40
N ASP A 76 26.04 13.77 -18.86
CA ASP A 76 26.27 15.18 -19.24
C ASP A 76 26.32 16.13 -17.99
N GLY A 77 26.25 15.57 -16.78
CA GLY A 77 26.28 16.32 -15.53
C GLY A 77 24.94 16.88 -15.10
N SER A 78 23.90 16.84 -15.94
CA SER A 78 22.55 17.28 -15.57
C SER A 78 21.89 16.33 -14.57
N VAL A 79 20.83 16.81 -13.90
CA VAL A 79 20.08 16.06 -12.90
C VAL A 79 18.75 15.63 -13.50
N ASP A 80 18.36 14.40 -13.24
CA ASP A 80 17.05 13.85 -13.60
C ASP A 80 16.51 12.92 -12.50
N TYR A 81 15.34 12.33 -12.72
CA TYR A 81 14.62 11.52 -11.75
C TYR A 81 14.30 10.15 -12.32
N ARG A 82 14.44 9.12 -11.48
CA ARG A 82 14.06 7.74 -11.79
C ARG A 82 13.32 7.11 -10.60
N CYS A 83 12.59 6.03 -10.88
CA CYS A 83 11.88 5.28 -9.86
C CYS A 83 11.98 3.78 -10.16
N ALA A 84 12.44 2.99 -9.21
CA ALA A 84 12.57 1.55 -9.37
C ALA A 84 11.22 0.83 -9.66
N ALA A 85 10.08 1.50 -9.40
CA ALA A 85 8.75 1.00 -9.75
C ALA A 85 8.21 1.50 -11.11
N GLU A 86 8.96 2.32 -11.87
CA GLU A 86 8.60 2.69 -13.23
C GLU A 86 8.88 1.53 -14.21
N SER A 87 8.65 1.70 -15.51
CA SER A 87 8.96 0.64 -16.48
C SER A 87 10.44 0.26 -16.40
N VAL A 88 10.73 -1.04 -16.39
CA VAL A 88 12.10 -1.57 -16.27
C VAL A 88 13.02 -0.96 -17.30
N ALA A 89 12.56 -0.90 -18.58
CA ALA A 89 13.33 -0.32 -19.66
C ALA A 89 13.66 1.17 -19.43
N SER A 90 12.72 1.94 -18.88
CA SER A 90 12.94 3.36 -18.54
C SER A 90 13.96 3.50 -17.40
N TYR A 91 13.82 2.68 -16.36
CA TYR A 91 14.72 2.71 -15.21
C TYR A 91 16.18 2.39 -15.60
N VAL A 92 16.36 1.31 -16.36
CA VAL A 92 17.69 0.91 -16.87
C VAL A 92 18.28 1.95 -17.82
N LYS A 93 17.46 2.52 -18.74
CA LYS A 93 17.90 3.62 -19.62
C LYS A 93 18.42 4.84 -18.82
N LYS A 94 17.92 5.04 -17.62
CA LYS A 94 18.35 6.10 -16.70
C LYS A 94 19.51 5.65 -15.78
N GLY A 95 20.21 4.58 -16.12
CA GLY A 95 21.37 4.06 -15.36
C GLY A 95 20.98 3.36 -14.05
N GLY A 96 19.75 2.89 -13.90
CA GLY A 96 19.36 2.04 -12.77
C GLY A 96 19.74 0.58 -13.00
N ASP A 97 20.00 -0.16 -11.92
CA ASP A 97 20.20 -1.60 -11.99
C ASP A 97 18.85 -2.32 -12.13
N VAL A 98 18.77 -3.29 -13.06
CA VAL A 98 17.55 -4.07 -13.29
C VAL A 98 17.09 -4.79 -12.02
N THR A 99 17.99 -5.29 -11.19
CA THR A 99 17.68 -6.00 -9.95
C THR A 99 16.97 -5.14 -8.93
N GLU A 100 17.22 -3.82 -8.94
CA GLU A 100 16.52 -2.88 -8.08
C GLU A 100 15.03 -2.75 -8.40
N THR A 101 14.60 -3.21 -9.59
CA THR A 101 13.20 -3.14 -10.01
C THR A 101 12.36 -4.34 -9.56
N GLU A 102 13.01 -5.42 -9.11
CA GLU A 102 12.36 -6.67 -8.75
C GLU A 102 11.44 -6.49 -7.53
N GLY A 103 10.19 -6.97 -7.64
CA GLY A 103 9.20 -6.90 -6.58
C GLY A 103 8.75 -5.48 -6.21
N ARG A 104 9.27 -4.42 -6.85
CA ARG A 104 8.93 -3.03 -6.51
C ARG A 104 7.48 -2.70 -6.86
N LYS A 105 6.75 -2.20 -5.87
CA LYS A 105 5.36 -1.77 -6.00
C LYS A 105 5.31 -0.24 -6.15
N CYS A 106 4.29 0.26 -6.83
CA CYS A 106 4.10 1.71 -6.96
C CYS A 106 3.27 2.23 -5.79
N LEU A 107 3.89 2.52 -4.66
CA LEU A 107 3.19 3.05 -3.49
C LEU A 107 2.39 4.32 -3.80
N CYS A 108 2.89 5.24 -4.63
CA CYS A 108 2.18 6.47 -4.97
C CYS A 108 0.77 6.18 -5.51
N ASN A 109 0.67 5.28 -6.50
CA ASN A 109 -0.61 4.93 -7.11
C ASN A 109 -1.45 4.01 -6.21
N ALA A 110 -0.81 3.08 -5.53
CA ALA A 110 -1.50 2.14 -4.65
C ALA A 110 -2.11 2.84 -3.42
N LEU A 111 -1.43 3.83 -2.84
CA LEU A 111 -1.99 4.60 -1.72
C LEU A 111 -3.15 5.50 -2.16
N LEU A 112 -3.15 6.03 -3.39
CA LEU A 112 -4.34 6.71 -3.93
C LEU A 112 -5.51 5.74 -4.13
N ALA A 113 -5.23 4.51 -4.55
CA ALA A 113 -6.27 3.49 -4.66
C ALA A 113 -6.90 3.15 -3.29
N ASN A 114 -6.13 3.23 -2.19
CA ASN A 114 -6.65 3.02 -0.84
C ASN A 114 -7.73 4.01 -0.43
N VAL A 115 -7.73 5.20 -1.03
CA VAL A 115 -8.73 6.25 -0.74
C VAL A 115 -9.74 6.42 -1.88
N GLY A 116 -9.96 5.39 -2.67
CA GLY A 116 -10.96 5.37 -3.74
C GLY A 116 -10.57 6.14 -5.01
N LEU A 117 -9.29 6.50 -5.17
CA LEU A 117 -8.76 7.25 -6.32
C LEU A 117 -7.78 6.42 -7.16
N PRO A 118 -8.12 5.18 -7.58
CA PRO A 118 -7.22 4.36 -8.37
C PRO A 118 -6.96 4.97 -9.75
N GLN A 119 -5.72 4.97 -10.19
CA GLN A 119 -5.39 5.40 -11.54
C GLN A 119 -5.91 4.39 -12.56
N ARG A 120 -6.70 4.87 -13.52
CA ARG A 120 -7.19 4.08 -14.66
C ARG A 120 -6.22 4.19 -15.83
N ARG A 121 -5.80 3.06 -16.36
CA ARG A 121 -4.93 3.01 -17.56
C ARG A 121 -5.75 2.92 -18.84
N PRO A 122 -5.21 3.33 -20.01
CA PRO A 122 -5.91 3.21 -21.30
C PRO A 122 -6.35 1.77 -21.62
N SER A 123 -5.64 0.77 -21.12
CA SER A 123 -5.99 -0.66 -21.23
C SER A 123 -7.22 -1.08 -20.43
N GLY A 124 -7.81 -0.18 -19.63
CA GLY A 124 -8.86 -0.49 -18.67
C GLY A 124 -8.36 -0.99 -17.30
N TYR A 125 -7.05 -1.22 -17.15
CA TYR A 125 -6.49 -1.61 -15.86
C TYR A 125 -6.70 -0.52 -14.81
N LEU A 126 -7.13 -0.93 -13.61
CA LEU A 126 -7.19 -0.08 -12.42
C LEU A 126 -6.01 -0.41 -11.50
N GLU A 127 -5.31 0.63 -11.06
CA GLU A 127 -4.24 0.46 -10.07
C GLU A 127 -4.81 -0.17 -8.79
N GLN A 128 -4.12 -1.20 -8.32
CA GLN A 128 -4.57 -1.96 -7.15
C GLN A 128 -4.17 -1.26 -5.84
N PRO A 129 -5.00 -1.35 -4.79
CA PRO A 129 -4.65 -0.83 -3.47
C PRO A 129 -3.50 -1.63 -2.85
N LEU A 130 -2.71 -0.98 -2.00
CA LEU A 130 -1.72 -1.61 -1.14
C LEU A 130 -1.93 -1.08 0.27
N LEU A 131 -2.55 -1.87 1.13
CA LEU A 131 -2.79 -1.49 2.51
C LEU A 131 -1.54 -1.74 3.36
N THR A 132 -1.22 -0.75 4.18
CA THR A 132 -0.09 -0.81 5.12
C THR A 132 -0.59 -0.55 6.53
N ALA A 133 -0.13 -1.34 7.49
CA ALA A 133 -0.44 -1.13 8.91
C ALA A 133 0.65 -1.71 9.80
N GLY A 134 0.75 -1.20 11.03
CA GLY A 134 1.57 -1.80 12.07
C GLY A 134 0.93 -3.06 12.66
N ASP A 135 1.70 -3.81 13.45
CA ASP A 135 1.25 -5.04 14.11
C ASP A 135 0.09 -4.80 15.08
N ASP A 136 -0.04 -3.55 15.58
CA ASP A 136 -1.17 -3.14 16.42
C ASP A 136 -2.53 -3.27 15.72
N LEU A 137 -2.56 -3.42 14.40
CA LEU A 137 -3.80 -3.69 13.67
C LEU A 137 -4.50 -4.94 14.19
N LEU A 138 -3.75 -5.98 14.55
CA LEU A 138 -4.31 -7.23 15.06
C LEU A 138 -5.07 -7.02 16.39
N GLN A 139 -4.76 -5.96 17.15
CA GLN A 139 -5.47 -5.62 18.40
C GLN A 139 -6.83 -4.96 18.16
N VAL A 140 -7.08 -4.47 16.94
CA VAL A 140 -8.35 -3.82 16.59
C VAL A 140 -9.55 -4.77 16.78
N ALA A 141 -9.36 -6.05 16.50
CA ALA A 141 -10.39 -7.06 16.74
C ALA A 141 -10.87 -7.10 18.22
N GLY A 142 -10.00 -6.69 19.16
CA GLY A 142 -10.30 -6.71 20.59
C GLY A 142 -11.25 -5.60 21.07
N PHE A 143 -11.49 -4.57 20.27
CA PHE A 143 -12.47 -3.51 20.58
C PHE A 143 -13.60 -3.37 19.55
N LEU A 144 -13.63 -4.24 18.54
CA LEU A 144 -14.84 -4.43 17.72
C LEU A 144 -15.88 -5.15 18.56
N GLU A 145 -17.00 -4.51 18.83
CA GLU A 145 -18.14 -5.16 19.46
C GLU A 145 -18.64 -6.32 18.58
N ALA A 146 -19.15 -7.36 19.21
CA ALA A 146 -19.51 -8.61 18.52
C ALA A 146 -20.58 -8.44 17.42
N ASP A 147 -21.42 -7.40 17.54
CA ASP A 147 -22.51 -7.06 16.66
C ASP A 147 -22.21 -5.88 15.72
N LYS A 148 -21.02 -5.28 15.82
CA LYS A 148 -20.62 -4.15 14.99
C LYS A 148 -19.53 -4.54 13.99
N ASP A 149 -19.74 -4.14 12.74
CA ASP A 149 -18.78 -4.33 11.64
C ASP A 149 -17.84 -3.15 11.46
N THR A 150 -18.02 -2.08 12.25
CA THR A 150 -17.26 -0.83 12.17
C THR A 150 -16.94 -0.29 13.56
N TYR A 151 -16.04 0.67 13.64
CA TYR A 151 -15.73 1.42 14.85
C TYR A 151 -15.41 2.87 14.51
N GLY A 152 -15.64 3.77 15.45
CA GLY A 152 -15.31 5.19 15.33
C GLY A 152 -13.94 5.54 15.91
N ALA A 153 -13.46 6.73 15.60
CA ALA A 153 -12.24 7.26 16.20
C ALA A 153 -12.36 7.41 17.74
N ALA A 154 -13.56 7.67 18.24
CA ALA A 154 -13.83 7.72 19.68
C ALA A 154 -13.54 6.39 20.38
N ASP A 155 -13.95 5.26 19.78
CA ASP A 155 -13.70 3.93 20.35
C ASP A 155 -12.20 3.66 20.51
N VAL A 156 -11.38 4.16 19.57
CA VAL A 156 -9.91 4.05 19.66
C VAL A 156 -9.36 4.88 20.80
N VAL A 157 -9.88 6.11 20.98
CA VAL A 157 -9.47 6.98 22.10
C VAL A 157 -9.82 6.36 23.43
N ASP A 158 -11.03 5.86 23.58
CA ASP A 158 -11.51 5.21 24.83
C ASP A 158 -10.67 3.97 25.15
N TYR A 159 -10.34 3.15 24.15
CA TYR A 159 -9.47 1.99 24.32
C TYR A 159 -8.06 2.38 24.78
N LEU A 160 -7.49 3.45 24.22
CA LEU A 160 -6.17 3.92 24.63
C LEU A 160 -6.16 4.48 26.04
N LEU A 161 -7.20 5.23 26.43
CA LEU A 161 -7.33 5.82 27.76
C LEU A 161 -7.62 4.77 28.84
N ALA A 162 -8.34 3.70 28.51
CA ALA A 162 -8.62 2.62 29.45
C ALA A 162 -7.39 1.80 29.85
N LYS A 163 -6.25 1.96 29.13
CA LYS A 163 -4.98 1.27 29.41
C LYS A 163 -3.98 2.12 30.23
N VAL A 164 -4.36 3.35 30.57
CA VAL A 164 -3.58 4.27 31.40
C VAL A 164 -4.07 4.22 32.84
#